data_6252f499d33b3c289633a1dc94b608a0
#
_entry.id   6252f499d33b3c289633a1dc94b608a0
#
_cell.length_a   1.000
_cell.length_b   1.000
_cell.length_c   1.000
_cell.angle_alpha   90.00
_cell.angle_beta   90.00
_cell.angle_gamma   90.00
#
_symmetry.space_group_name_H-M   'P 1'
#
loop_
_entity.id
_entity.type
_entity.pdbx_description
1 polymer ?
#
loop_
_entity_poly.entity_id
_entity_poly.type
_entity_poly.pdbx_seq_one_letter_code
_entity_poly.pdbx_strand_id
1 'polypeptide(L)'
;MIARTVVYDAGMLVALLRGKPTAQLLHHGLRAAPHRPIIIGPVLAQAWRPDPKTVHAFSQYLRDCTVPQTRDGTPPIRGAASIPGGCVACARTFTLDSYKRAGAMLAEAKLPAKKRPDAIDALVVIAAALHGPAQILTSDPDDMTAYAATLDHADIVVEQI
;
A
#
# COMPACT_ATOMS: atom_id res chain seq x y z
N MET A 1 11.06 20.89 3.22
CA MET A 1 9.86 20.02 3.28
C MET A 1 10.34 18.58 3.13
N ILE A 2 10.12 17.73 4.12
CA ILE A 2 10.52 16.31 4.03
C ILE A 2 9.54 15.62 3.08
N ALA A 3 10.05 14.97 2.02
CA ALA A 3 9.21 14.20 1.11
C ALA A 3 8.67 12.96 1.85
N ARG A 4 7.33 12.80 1.87
CA ARG A 4 6.69 11.64 2.47
C ARG A 4 6.72 10.45 1.51
N THR A 5 6.95 9.27 2.05
CA THR A 5 6.78 8.03 1.30
C THR A 5 5.28 7.73 1.17
N VAL A 6 4.80 7.48 -0.05
CA VAL A 6 3.39 7.22 -0.30
C VAL A 6 3.12 5.73 -0.32
N VAL A 7 2.09 5.29 0.39
CA VAL A 7 1.60 3.90 0.42
C VAL A 7 0.18 3.86 -0.12
N TYR A 8 -0.08 2.95 -1.06
CA TYR A 8 -1.40 2.72 -1.61
C TYR A 8 -2.12 1.59 -0.87
N ASP A 9 -3.38 1.84 -0.54
CA ASP A 9 -4.29 0.76 -0.14
C ASP A 9 -5.02 0.14 -1.35
N ALA A 10 -5.87 -0.85 -1.09
CA ALA A 10 -6.67 -1.48 -2.13
C ALA A 10 -7.69 -0.51 -2.76
N GLY A 11 -8.20 0.45 -1.99
CA GLY A 11 -9.13 1.47 -2.48
C GLY A 11 -8.49 2.35 -3.54
N MET A 12 -7.22 2.76 -3.34
CA MET A 12 -6.47 3.52 -4.34
C MET A 12 -6.27 2.72 -5.63
N LEU A 13 -5.89 1.43 -5.54
CA LEU A 13 -5.73 0.59 -6.72
C LEU A 13 -7.05 0.40 -7.48
N VAL A 14 -8.14 0.15 -6.78
CA VAL A 14 -9.48 0.02 -7.38
C VAL A 14 -9.91 1.33 -8.04
N ALA A 15 -9.62 2.48 -7.43
CA ALA A 15 -9.92 3.78 -8.02
C ALA A 15 -9.14 4.02 -9.33
N LEU A 16 -7.86 3.64 -9.38
CA LEU A 16 -7.05 3.68 -10.60
C LEU A 16 -7.62 2.76 -11.69
N LEU A 17 -7.98 1.53 -11.34
CA LEU A 17 -8.59 0.57 -12.27
C LEU A 17 -9.92 1.05 -12.85
N ARG A 18 -10.71 1.77 -12.06
CA ARG A 18 -11.97 2.38 -12.49
C ARG A 18 -11.78 3.69 -13.25
N GLY A 19 -10.56 4.16 -13.39
CA GLY A 19 -10.25 5.41 -14.08
C GLY A 19 -10.72 6.65 -13.32
N LYS A 20 -10.78 6.60 -11.98
CA LYS A 20 -11.18 7.76 -11.16
C LYS A 20 -10.21 8.93 -11.37
N PRO A 21 -10.66 10.10 -11.84
CA PRO A 21 -9.76 11.20 -12.22
C PRO A 21 -8.85 11.66 -11.08
N THR A 22 -9.36 11.74 -9.87
CA THR A 22 -8.58 12.13 -8.68
C THR A 22 -7.42 11.17 -8.44
N ALA A 23 -7.67 9.85 -8.48
CA ALA A 23 -6.64 8.84 -8.28
C ALA A 23 -5.58 8.88 -9.40
N GLN A 24 -6.01 9.05 -10.65
CA GLN A 24 -5.10 9.19 -11.79
C GLN A 24 -4.22 10.43 -11.69
N LEU A 25 -4.78 11.58 -11.29
CA LEU A 25 -4.04 12.81 -11.12
C LEU A 25 -2.98 12.70 -10.01
N LEU A 26 -3.36 12.13 -8.85
CA LEU A 26 -2.45 11.88 -7.73
C LEU A 26 -1.32 10.94 -8.16
N HIS A 27 -1.66 9.81 -8.78
CA HIS A 27 -0.67 8.84 -9.26
C HIS A 27 0.30 9.48 -10.27
N HIS A 28 -0.21 10.27 -11.21
CA HIS A 28 0.62 10.96 -12.20
C HIS A 28 1.58 11.96 -11.54
N GLY A 29 1.11 12.71 -10.55
CA GLY A 29 1.96 13.64 -9.79
C GLY A 29 3.11 12.92 -9.05
N LEU A 30 2.87 11.70 -8.57
CA LEU A 30 3.86 10.90 -7.84
C LEU A 30 4.94 10.28 -8.73
N ARG A 31 4.77 10.24 -10.05
CA ARG A 31 5.81 9.76 -10.98
C ARG A 31 7.10 10.59 -10.93
N ALA A 32 6.98 11.88 -10.61
CA ALA A 32 8.11 12.78 -10.45
C ALA A 32 8.66 12.82 -9.01
N ALA A 33 8.03 12.10 -8.07
CA ALA A 33 8.47 12.06 -6.68
C ALA A 33 9.82 11.31 -6.53
N PRO A 34 10.64 11.66 -5.54
CA PRO A 34 11.91 10.99 -5.31
C PRO A 34 11.76 9.51 -4.94
N HIS A 35 10.60 9.13 -4.39
CA HIS A 35 10.27 7.75 -4.04
C HIS A 35 8.99 7.32 -4.76
N ARG A 36 9.02 6.12 -5.33
CA ARG A 36 7.83 5.52 -5.95
C ARG A 36 6.83 5.10 -4.89
N PRO A 37 5.52 5.24 -5.16
CA PRO A 37 4.49 4.73 -4.25
C PRO A 37 4.69 3.24 -3.95
N ILE A 38 4.43 2.85 -2.71
CA ILE A 38 4.57 1.47 -2.24
C ILE A 38 3.21 0.79 -2.32
N ILE A 39 3.18 -0.42 -2.87
CA ILE A 39 2.05 -1.33 -2.86
C ILE A 39 2.51 -2.62 -2.19
N ILE A 40 1.94 -2.98 -1.04
CA ILE A 40 2.26 -4.24 -0.39
C ILE A 40 1.58 -5.41 -1.11
N GLY A 41 2.20 -6.60 -1.08
CA GLY A 41 1.69 -7.79 -1.75
C GLY A 41 0.22 -8.13 -1.42
N PRO A 42 -0.22 -8.11 -0.15
CA PRO A 42 -1.62 -8.34 0.22
C PRO A 42 -2.60 -7.37 -0.46
N VAL A 43 -2.27 -6.10 -0.56
CA VAL A 43 -3.09 -5.08 -1.26
C VAL A 43 -3.19 -5.39 -2.75
N LEU A 44 -2.08 -5.78 -3.37
CA LEU A 44 -2.08 -6.20 -4.77
C LEU A 44 -2.98 -7.43 -4.97
N ALA A 45 -2.91 -8.41 -4.07
CA ALA A 45 -3.74 -9.61 -4.13
C ALA A 45 -5.25 -9.30 -4.00
N GLN A 46 -5.63 -8.31 -3.19
CA GLN A 46 -7.03 -7.87 -3.11
C GLN A 46 -7.55 -7.27 -4.40
N ALA A 47 -6.74 -6.49 -5.10
CA ALA A 47 -7.14 -5.75 -6.29
C ALA A 47 -6.94 -6.51 -7.61
N TRP A 48 -6.00 -7.47 -7.64
CA TRP A 48 -5.64 -8.22 -8.84
C TRP A 48 -6.77 -9.15 -9.31
N ARG A 49 -7.05 -9.12 -10.62
CA ARG A 49 -7.91 -10.09 -11.30
C ARG A 49 -7.26 -10.49 -12.62
N PRO A 50 -7.38 -11.77 -13.06
CA PRO A 50 -6.72 -12.26 -14.27
C PRO A 50 -7.48 -11.92 -15.56
N ASP A 51 -8.27 -10.85 -15.59
CA ASP A 51 -8.94 -10.39 -16.80
C ASP A 51 -8.04 -9.42 -17.59
N PRO A 52 -8.18 -9.36 -18.93
CA PRO A 52 -7.31 -8.55 -19.78
C PRO A 52 -7.29 -7.06 -19.44
N LYS A 53 -8.41 -6.49 -19.00
CA LYS A 53 -8.53 -5.08 -18.63
C LYS A 53 -7.71 -4.78 -17.37
N THR A 54 -7.87 -5.59 -16.33
CA THR A 54 -7.13 -5.46 -15.09
C THR A 54 -5.64 -5.65 -15.32
N VAL A 55 -5.24 -6.70 -16.05
CA VAL A 55 -3.83 -6.96 -16.39
C VAL A 55 -3.21 -5.79 -17.14
N HIS A 56 -3.91 -5.24 -18.13
CA HIS A 56 -3.43 -4.10 -18.90
C HIS A 56 -3.25 -2.85 -18.02
N ALA A 57 -4.26 -2.49 -17.24
CA ALA A 57 -4.20 -1.33 -16.35
C ALA A 57 -3.07 -1.46 -15.31
N PHE A 58 -2.94 -2.61 -14.64
CA PHE A 58 -1.87 -2.85 -13.70
C PHE A 58 -0.48 -2.82 -14.34
N SER A 59 -0.33 -3.31 -15.57
CA SER A 59 0.94 -3.25 -16.29
C SER A 59 1.46 -1.82 -16.47
N GLN A 60 0.56 -0.85 -16.50
CA GLN A 60 0.91 0.56 -16.58
C GLN A 60 1.22 1.15 -15.20
N TYR A 61 0.33 1.00 -14.23
CA TYR A 61 0.49 1.62 -12.90
C TYR A 61 1.63 1.03 -12.09
N LEU A 62 1.83 -0.29 -12.13
CA LEU A 62 2.87 -0.97 -11.35
C LEU A 62 4.29 -0.60 -11.77
N ARG A 63 4.50 -0.12 -13.00
CA ARG A 63 5.82 0.41 -13.42
C ARG A 63 6.27 1.61 -12.61
N ASP A 64 5.31 2.40 -12.16
CA ASP A 64 5.55 3.62 -11.40
C ASP A 64 5.52 3.38 -9.88
N CYS A 65 5.32 2.14 -9.43
CA CYS A 65 5.22 1.75 -8.03
C CYS A 65 6.36 0.83 -7.59
N THR A 66 6.52 0.67 -6.29
CA THR A 66 7.38 -0.32 -5.67
C THR A 66 6.50 -1.37 -5.00
N VAL A 67 6.69 -2.64 -5.36
CA VAL A 67 6.12 -3.78 -4.64
C VAL A 67 7.26 -4.46 -3.89
N PRO A 68 7.31 -4.37 -2.54
CA PRO A 68 8.34 -5.02 -1.75
C PRO A 68 8.33 -6.53 -1.98
N GLN A 69 9.49 -7.09 -2.30
CA GLN A 69 9.66 -8.53 -2.53
C GLN A 69 10.80 -9.05 -1.67
N THR A 70 10.68 -10.28 -1.21
CA THR A 70 11.80 -10.99 -0.61
C THR A 70 12.77 -11.44 -1.70
N ARG A 71 14.06 -11.22 -1.51
CA ARG A 71 15.12 -11.74 -2.39
C ARG A 71 15.58 -13.11 -1.90
N ASP A 72 14.65 -14.04 -1.76
CA ASP A 72 14.94 -15.38 -1.24
C ASP A 72 15.39 -16.39 -2.32
N GLY A 73 15.56 -15.95 -3.56
CA GLY A 73 15.90 -16.82 -4.69
C GLY A 73 14.76 -17.73 -5.15
N THR A 74 13.56 -17.58 -4.60
CA THR A 74 12.40 -18.32 -5.07
C THR A 74 12.10 -17.95 -6.52
N PRO A 75 12.04 -18.91 -7.45
CA PRO A 75 11.76 -18.62 -8.84
C PRO A 75 10.36 -18.02 -8.97
N PRO A 76 10.17 -17.05 -9.87
CA PRO A 76 8.85 -16.45 -10.10
C PRO A 76 7.85 -17.53 -10.55
N ILE A 77 6.62 -17.40 -10.09
CA ILE A 77 5.53 -18.24 -10.58
C ILE A 77 5.41 -18.07 -12.10
N ARG A 78 5.35 -19.16 -12.85
CA ARG A 78 5.24 -19.11 -14.32
C ARG A 78 4.10 -18.19 -14.75
N GLY A 79 4.39 -17.26 -15.64
CA GLY A 79 3.42 -16.28 -16.15
C GLY A 79 3.27 -15.01 -15.31
N ALA A 80 3.96 -14.89 -14.17
CA ALA A 80 4.05 -13.63 -13.46
C ALA A 80 5.05 -12.71 -14.17
N ALA A 81 4.58 -11.55 -14.64
CA ALA A 81 5.46 -10.52 -15.17
C ALA A 81 6.40 -10.05 -14.04
N SER A 82 7.70 -10.00 -14.31
CA SER A 82 8.65 -9.42 -13.36
C SER A 82 8.35 -7.91 -13.25
N ILE A 83 8.07 -7.46 -12.04
CA ILE A 83 7.96 -6.03 -11.76
C ILE A 83 9.37 -5.48 -11.71
N PRO A 84 9.71 -4.43 -12.50
CA PRO A 84 11.02 -3.82 -12.44
C PRO A 84 11.34 -3.44 -10.99
N GLY A 85 12.54 -3.78 -10.54
CA GLY A 85 12.97 -3.54 -9.17
C GLY A 85 12.79 -2.09 -8.77
N GLY A 86 12.00 -1.85 -7.76
CA GLY A 86 11.84 -0.54 -7.13
C GLY A 86 13.09 -0.15 -6.33
N CYS A 87 13.05 1.02 -5.73
CA CYS A 87 14.10 1.50 -4.84
C CYS A 87 14.38 0.49 -3.72
N VAL A 88 15.63 0.02 -3.61
CA VAL A 88 16.04 -0.96 -2.59
C VAL A 88 15.80 -0.42 -1.16
N ALA A 89 15.94 0.89 -0.96
CA ALA A 89 15.69 1.52 0.33
C ALA A 89 14.19 1.51 0.70
N CYS A 90 13.29 1.46 -0.30
CA CYS A 90 11.85 1.39 -0.12
C CYS A 90 11.31 -0.05 -0.08
N ALA A 91 12.17 -1.04 -0.31
CA ALA A 91 11.78 -2.46 -0.40
C ALA A 91 11.84 -3.19 0.96
N ARG A 92 11.56 -2.50 2.06
CA ARG A 92 11.49 -3.17 3.37
C ARG A 92 10.30 -4.12 3.40
N THR A 93 10.59 -5.39 3.69
CA THR A 93 9.58 -6.44 3.82
C THR A 93 9.13 -6.58 5.28
N PHE A 94 7.94 -7.14 5.46
CA PHE A 94 7.44 -7.45 6.79
C PHE A 94 8.26 -8.56 7.48
N THR A 95 8.47 -8.36 8.77
CA THR A 95 9.04 -9.37 9.67
C THR A 95 7.94 -10.04 10.48
N LEU A 96 8.29 -11.09 11.23
CA LEU A 96 7.36 -11.70 12.18
C LEU A 96 6.77 -10.67 13.16
N ASP A 97 7.58 -9.71 13.61
CA ASP A 97 7.12 -8.67 14.54
C ASP A 97 6.14 -7.69 13.85
N SER A 98 6.32 -7.42 12.55
CA SER A 98 5.35 -6.65 11.76
C SER A 98 3.98 -7.32 11.76
N TYR A 99 3.91 -8.63 11.54
CA TYR A 99 2.65 -9.38 11.55
C TYR A 99 2.02 -9.45 12.95
N LYS A 100 2.84 -9.64 14.00
CA LYS A 100 2.36 -9.60 15.39
C LYS A 100 1.80 -8.22 15.73
N ARG A 101 2.47 -7.15 15.33
CA ARG A 101 1.98 -5.79 15.55
C ARG A 101 0.69 -5.52 14.81
N ALA A 102 0.57 -5.93 13.55
CA ALA A 102 -0.69 -5.84 12.81
C ALA A 102 -1.82 -6.58 13.53
N GLY A 103 -1.56 -7.79 14.02
CA GLY A 103 -2.53 -8.55 14.83
C GLY A 103 -2.97 -7.83 16.11
N ALA A 104 -2.06 -7.19 16.83
CA ALA A 104 -2.39 -6.38 18.01
C ALA A 104 -3.26 -5.17 17.64
N MET A 105 -2.95 -4.48 16.52
CA MET A 105 -3.74 -3.35 16.03
C MET A 105 -5.20 -3.71 15.78
N LEU A 106 -5.50 -4.94 15.32
CA LEU A 106 -6.88 -5.40 15.10
C LEU A 106 -7.70 -5.41 16.39
N ALA A 107 -7.06 -5.64 17.53
CA ALA A 107 -7.71 -5.64 18.84
C ALA A 107 -7.74 -4.24 19.49
N GLU A 108 -6.74 -3.41 19.23
CA GLU A 108 -6.54 -2.11 19.86
C GLU A 108 -7.29 -0.97 19.15
N ALA A 109 -7.44 -1.05 17.82
CA ALA A 109 -8.03 0.03 17.02
C ALA A 109 -9.50 0.24 17.35
N LYS A 110 -9.87 1.51 17.55
CA LYS A 110 -11.26 1.94 17.75
C LYS A 110 -11.90 2.22 16.41
N LEU A 111 -12.31 1.16 15.73
CA LEU A 111 -12.97 1.27 14.42
C LEU A 111 -14.36 1.89 14.53
N PRO A 112 -14.83 2.56 13.46
CA PRO A 112 -16.22 3.04 13.37
C PRO A 112 -17.23 1.91 13.56
N ALA A 113 -18.41 2.24 14.10
CA ALA A 113 -19.50 1.28 14.26
C ALA A 113 -19.83 0.59 12.92
N LYS A 114 -20.01 -0.73 12.94
CA LYS A 114 -20.26 -1.60 11.79
C LYS A 114 -19.04 -1.93 10.91
N LYS A 115 -17.86 -1.38 11.19
CA LYS A 115 -16.62 -1.79 10.53
C LYS A 115 -16.06 -3.04 11.19
N ARG A 116 -15.48 -3.92 10.37
CA ARG A 116 -14.79 -5.14 10.85
C ARG A 116 -13.29 -4.93 10.73
N PRO A 117 -12.51 -5.44 11.68
CA PRO A 117 -11.06 -5.42 11.57
C PRO A 117 -10.58 -6.08 10.28
N ASP A 118 -9.68 -5.41 9.56
CA ASP A 118 -9.03 -5.91 8.34
C ASP A 118 -7.52 -5.97 8.53
N ALA A 119 -6.96 -7.17 8.42
CA ALA A 119 -5.52 -7.39 8.60
C ALA A 119 -4.69 -6.72 7.50
N ILE A 120 -5.25 -6.55 6.29
CA ILE A 120 -4.54 -5.92 5.18
C ILE A 120 -4.42 -4.42 5.43
N ASP A 121 -5.47 -3.78 5.92
CA ASP A 121 -5.44 -2.36 6.31
C ASP A 121 -4.41 -2.12 7.42
N ALA A 122 -4.38 -2.99 8.43
CA ALA A 122 -3.35 -2.93 9.47
C ALA A 122 -1.93 -3.08 8.89
N LEU A 123 -1.72 -3.96 7.92
CA LEU A 123 -0.43 -4.12 7.24
C LEU A 123 -0.06 -2.92 6.37
N VAL A 124 -1.03 -2.22 5.76
CA VAL A 124 -0.79 -0.96 5.05
C VAL A 124 -0.23 0.10 6.01
N VAL A 125 -0.82 0.22 7.19
CA VAL A 125 -0.36 1.16 8.22
C VAL A 125 1.03 0.77 8.75
N ILE A 126 1.31 -0.52 8.95
CA ILE A 126 2.66 -0.99 9.32
C ILE A 126 3.67 -0.66 8.22
N ALA A 127 3.33 -0.85 6.95
CA ALA A 127 4.21 -0.48 5.84
C ALA A 127 4.52 1.03 5.85
N ALA A 128 3.51 1.86 6.08
CA ALA A 128 3.70 3.30 6.22
C ALA A 128 4.64 3.63 7.39
N ALA A 129 4.46 3.01 8.56
CA ALA A 129 5.32 3.21 9.72
C ALA A 129 6.79 2.79 9.47
N LEU A 130 7.02 1.72 8.73
CA LEU A 130 8.37 1.24 8.37
C LEU A 130 9.12 2.21 7.44
N HIS A 131 8.40 3.02 6.69
CA HIS A 131 8.94 3.94 5.69
C HIS A 131 8.72 5.43 6.03
N GLY A 132 8.18 5.72 7.22
CA GLY A 132 7.82 7.09 7.63
C GLY A 132 8.97 8.10 7.56
N PRO A 133 8.68 9.40 7.41
CA PRO A 133 7.34 9.98 7.34
C PRO A 133 6.57 9.53 6.10
N ALA A 134 5.31 9.13 6.28
CA ALA A 134 4.54 8.48 5.21
C ALA A 134 3.15 9.11 5.01
N GLN A 135 2.58 8.82 3.84
CA GLN A 135 1.21 9.18 3.47
C GLN A 135 0.51 7.95 2.91
N ILE A 136 -0.69 7.67 3.41
CA ILE A 136 -1.54 6.59 2.90
C ILE A 136 -2.65 7.22 2.04
N LEU A 137 -2.76 6.79 0.79
CA LEU A 137 -3.86 7.17 -0.09
C LEU A 137 -4.93 6.07 -0.06
N THR A 138 -6.13 6.42 0.38
CA THR A 138 -7.21 5.47 0.65
C THR A 138 -8.59 6.01 0.26
N SER A 139 -9.51 5.11 -0.07
CA SER A 139 -10.95 5.45 -0.18
C SER A 139 -11.68 5.38 1.17
N ASP A 140 -11.06 4.82 2.21
CA ASP A 140 -11.63 4.65 3.56
C ASP A 140 -10.67 5.18 4.64
N PRO A 141 -10.61 6.50 4.83
CA PRO A 141 -9.64 7.13 5.72
C PRO A 141 -9.88 6.83 7.21
N ASP A 142 -11.12 6.52 7.61
CA ASP A 142 -11.47 6.32 9.02
C ASP A 142 -10.79 5.08 9.58
N ASP A 143 -10.80 3.97 8.85
CA ASP A 143 -10.17 2.71 9.25
C ASP A 143 -8.64 2.88 9.34
N MET A 144 -8.03 3.48 8.33
CA MET A 144 -6.59 3.75 8.30
C MET A 144 -6.16 4.66 9.45
N THR A 145 -6.95 5.68 9.74
CA THR A 145 -6.69 6.60 10.87
C THR A 145 -6.80 5.88 12.22
N ALA A 146 -7.80 5.01 12.38
CA ALA A 146 -7.97 4.23 13.61
C ALA A 146 -6.79 3.28 13.86
N TYR A 147 -6.28 2.62 12.81
CA TYR A 147 -5.07 1.78 12.93
C TYR A 147 -3.82 2.62 13.19
N ALA A 148 -3.62 3.72 12.47
CA ALA A 148 -2.46 4.59 12.68
C ALA A 148 -2.42 5.16 14.10
N ALA A 149 -3.56 5.43 14.72
CA ALA A 149 -3.66 5.91 16.10
C ALA A 149 -3.18 4.89 17.15
N THR A 150 -3.01 3.62 16.80
CA THR A 150 -2.44 2.60 17.71
C THR A 150 -0.91 2.61 17.73
N LEU A 151 -0.27 3.38 16.85
CA LEU A 151 1.18 3.47 16.74
C LEU A 151 1.69 4.75 17.45
N ASP A 152 2.53 4.55 18.44
CA ASP A 152 3.21 5.66 19.09
C ASP A 152 4.23 6.30 18.14
N HIS A 153 4.19 7.63 18.03
CA HIS A 153 5.18 8.44 17.30
C HIS A 153 5.29 8.16 15.79
N ALA A 154 4.32 7.49 15.17
CA ALA A 154 4.32 7.32 13.72
C ALA A 154 3.88 8.61 13.01
N ASP A 155 4.74 9.14 12.13
CA ASP A 155 4.40 10.31 11.29
C ASP A 155 3.71 9.82 10.00
N ILE A 156 2.43 9.51 10.13
CA ILE A 156 1.58 9.00 9.06
C ILE A 156 0.43 9.98 8.80
N VAL A 157 0.28 10.40 7.56
CA VAL A 157 -0.87 11.18 7.08
C VAL A 157 -1.78 10.26 6.29
N VAL A 158 -3.07 10.28 6.57
CA VAL A 158 -4.09 9.54 5.80
C VAL A 158 -4.84 10.53 4.93
N GLU A 159 -4.86 10.29 3.63
CA GLU A 159 -5.53 11.14 2.64
C GLU A 159 -6.58 10.37 1.87
N GLN A 160 -7.77 10.93 1.82
CA GLN A 160 -8.89 10.39 1.06
C GLN A 160 -8.77 10.72 -0.42
N ILE A 161 -9.05 9.74 -1.30
CA ILE A 161 -9.05 9.85 -2.76
C ILE A 161 -10.47 9.89 -3.34
#